data_cad62b3e98a7a9c087b5f4787e6b188d
#
_entry.id   cad62b3e98a7a9c087b5f4787e6b188d
#
_cell.length_a   1.000
_cell.length_b   1.000
_cell.length_c   1.000
_cell.angle_alpha   90.00
_cell.angle_beta   90.00
_cell.angle_gamma   90.00
#
_symmetry.space_group_name_H-M   'P 1'
#
loop_
_entity.id
_entity.type
_entity.pdbx_description
1 polymer ?
#
loop_
_entity_poly.entity_id
_entity_poly.type
_entity_poly.pdbx_seq_one_letter_code
_entity_poly.pdbx_strand_id
1 'polypeptide(L)'
;GLNVNRPIEDDELDRLVAAADLDELVRLVDTRTSGRDWEGLFRLRERTRAAVQTGRQLWPAATLAEHRLALYGESSWACRVLDEESGRFAIGPLTEVVAQNHAWIDLAPHLPHGPRRSFVAYERALRGDVVGDEVDEVLDIPVPPQDWEPSYPMAEYNDFGVECPSPLDTARLEWHDIDDESDFEPIDDPWVDRALRSLVEPWTSSSNGRAESVVVAGSASDALHALGIRRGRLAAIDPGLAMAWLAWCGASGGAHGRRRGAATGRFEAWWMIAAIGGLTDDWDEFRECGELADEIGSVLVNTQWWCFDDGDRSSAYRLSLVASLADDDPENESATPLGVALLARDHPSIV
;
A
#
# COMPACT_ATOMS: atom_id res chain seq x y z
N GLY A 1 34.06 12.96 37.12
CA GLY A 1 33.10 12.13 36.48
C GLY A 1 32.66 12.74 35.14
N LEU A 2 33.11 12.14 34.05
CA LEU A 2 32.64 12.51 32.71
C LEU A 2 31.12 12.17 32.61
N ASN A 3 30.32 13.21 32.53
CA ASN A 3 28.87 13.10 32.40
C ASN A 3 28.55 12.62 30.97
N VAL A 4 28.48 11.30 30.76
CA VAL A 4 28.31 10.63 29.46
C VAL A 4 26.91 10.87 28.84
N ASN A 5 25.99 11.56 29.56
CA ASN A 5 24.61 11.75 29.19
C ASN A 5 24.17 13.21 28.98
N ARG A 6 25.09 14.13 28.73
CA ARG A 6 24.71 15.49 28.42
C ARG A 6 24.26 15.60 26.97
N PRO A 7 23.03 16.11 26.67
CA PRO A 7 22.63 16.37 25.29
C PRO A 7 23.65 17.32 24.64
N ILE A 8 23.95 17.08 23.36
CA ILE A 8 24.81 17.97 22.59
C ILE A 8 24.16 19.36 22.54
N GLU A 9 24.91 20.39 22.88
CA GLU A 9 24.44 21.77 22.82
C GLU A 9 24.15 22.18 21.38
N ASP A 10 23.00 22.79 21.14
CA ASP A 10 22.57 23.30 19.86
C ASP A 10 21.76 24.59 20.10
N ASP A 11 22.48 25.68 20.30
CA ASP A 11 21.88 26.96 20.74
C ASP A 11 20.91 27.54 19.76
N GLU A 12 21.17 27.42 18.45
CA GLU A 12 20.24 27.88 17.40
C GLU A 12 18.92 27.09 17.44
N LEU A 13 19.02 25.79 17.50
CA LEU A 13 17.85 24.91 17.58
C LEU A 13 17.06 25.16 18.86
N ASP A 14 17.72 25.24 20.01
CA ASP A 14 17.07 25.42 21.30
C ASP A 14 16.33 26.77 21.37
N ARG A 15 16.92 27.81 20.81
CA ARG A 15 16.28 29.13 20.72
C ARG A 15 15.01 29.07 19.86
N LEU A 16 15.07 28.43 18.70
CA LEU A 16 13.92 28.32 17.78
C LEU A 16 12.80 27.47 18.37
N VAL A 17 13.14 26.38 19.06
CA VAL A 17 12.15 25.54 19.76
C VAL A 17 11.51 26.30 20.92
N ALA A 18 12.31 27.04 21.72
CA ALA A 18 11.78 27.84 22.82
C ALA A 18 10.85 28.96 22.33
N ALA A 19 11.16 29.58 21.21
CA ALA A 19 10.32 30.60 20.56
C ALA A 19 9.13 30.00 19.79
N ALA A 20 9.05 28.69 19.63
CA ALA A 20 8.09 28.00 18.77
C ALA A 20 8.03 28.59 17.35
N ASP A 21 9.18 28.94 16.80
CA ASP A 21 9.33 29.55 15.48
C ASP A 21 9.33 28.46 14.39
N LEU A 22 8.13 28.04 14.00
CA LEU A 22 7.94 26.95 13.06
C LEU A 22 8.59 27.25 11.69
N ASP A 23 8.42 28.45 11.15
CA ASP A 23 8.95 28.81 9.83
C ASP A 23 10.48 28.71 9.80
N GLU A 24 11.14 29.24 10.82
CA GLU A 24 12.60 29.14 10.95
C GLU A 24 13.08 27.71 11.21
N LEU A 25 12.31 26.91 11.96
CA LEU A 25 12.63 25.48 12.16
C LEU A 25 12.55 24.71 10.82
N VAL A 26 11.55 24.98 9.99
CA VAL A 26 11.42 24.35 8.66
C VAL A 26 12.60 24.77 7.77
N ARG A 27 13.01 26.05 7.80
CA ARG A 27 14.21 26.52 7.08
C ARG A 27 15.46 25.83 7.57
N LEU A 28 15.58 25.61 8.88
CA LEU A 28 16.71 24.88 9.47
C LEU A 28 16.75 23.42 9.01
N VAL A 29 15.59 22.78 8.85
CA VAL A 29 15.50 21.44 8.22
C VAL A 29 16.11 21.48 6.83
N ASP A 30 15.73 22.45 5.99
CA ASP A 30 16.27 22.58 4.64
C ASP A 30 17.78 22.82 4.65
N THR A 31 18.25 23.70 5.49
CA THR A 31 19.69 24.03 5.62
C THR A 31 20.50 22.80 6.03
N ARG A 32 20.04 22.08 7.04
CA ARG A 32 20.74 20.89 7.55
C ARG A 32 20.68 19.72 6.58
N THR A 33 19.59 19.58 5.84
CA THR A 33 19.47 18.59 4.77
C THR A 33 20.47 18.90 3.63
N SER A 34 20.49 20.13 3.14
CA SER A 34 21.37 20.56 2.06
C SER A 34 22.85 20.45 2.45
N GLY A 35 23.17 20.77 3.70
CA GLY A 35 24.51 20.66 4.25
C GLY A 35 24.90 19.24 4.64
N ARG A 36 24.01 18.27 4.50
CA ARG A 36 24.21 16.87 4.91
C ARG A 36 24.62 16.74 6.39
N ASP A 37 24.08 17.63 7.21
CA ASP A 37 24.25 17.59 8.67
C ASP A 37 23.19 16.67 9.29
N TRP A 38 23.39 15.37 9.13
CA TRP A 38 22.42 14.37 9.57
C TRP A 38 22.30 14.31 11.09
N GLU A 39 23.40 14.48 11.80
CA GLU A 39 23.38 14.55 13.26
C GLU A 39 22.58 15.77 13.74
N GLY A 40 22.81 16.93 13.16
CA GLY A 40 22.05 18.15 13.48
C GLY A 40 20.57 18.04 13.12
N LEU A 41 20.27 17.39 12.00
CA LEU A 41 18.89 17.15 11.57
C LEU A 41 18.17 16.17 12.52
N PHE A 42 18.87 15.15 12.99
CA PHE A 42 18.35 14.21 13.98
C PHE A 42 18.07 14.89 15.32
N ARG A 43 18.97 15.77 15.81
CA ARG A 43 18.72 16.57 17.01
C ARG A 43 17.48 17.45 16.85
N LEU A 44 17.28 18.05 15.68
CA LEU A 44 16.09 18.86 15.38
C LEU A 44 14.83 18.01 15.49
N ARG A 45 14.81 16.82 14.88
CA ARG A 45 13.71 15.87 15.01
C ARG A 45 13.40 15.57 16.48
N GLU A 46 14.41 15.19 17.25
CA GLU A 46 14.24 14.78 18.66
C GLU A 46 13.69 15.92 19.51
N ARG A 47 14.24 17.12 19.38
CA ARG A 47 13.83 18.26 20.20
C ARG A 47 12.46 18.81 19.82
N THR A 48 12.12 18.81 18.55
CA THR A 48 10.77 19.22 18.09
C THR A 48 9.71 18.19 18.49
N ARG A 49 10.02 16.90 18.43
CA ARG A 49 9.11 15.84 18.92
C ARG A 49 8.88 15.96 20.44
N ALA A 50 9.91 16.20 21.21
CA ALA A 50 9.77 16.41 22.66
C ALA A 50 8.90 17.63 22.96
N ALA A 51 9.05 18.71 22.20
CA ALA A 51 8.23 19.91 22.34
C ALA A 51 6.76 19.68 21.99
N VAL A 52 6.46 18.86 20.96
CA VAL A 52 5.09 18.46 20.61
C VAL A 52 4.41 17.77 21.79
N GLN A 53 5.12 16.91 22.51
CA GLN A 53 4.60 16.22 23.71
C GLN A 53 4.25 17.16 24.86
N THR A 54 4.85 18.34 24.90
CA THR A 54 4.55 19.38 25.88
C THR A 54 3.49 20.39 25.39
N GLY A 55 2.82 20.08 24.29
CA GLY A 55 1.70 20.89 23.76
C GLY A 55 2.08 21.95 22.73
N ARG A 56 3.33 22.02 22.30
CA ARG A 56 3.77 22.95 21.26
C ARG A 56 3.45 22.39 19.86
N GLN A 57 2.97 23.25 18.96
CA GLN A 57 2.56 22.86 17.60
C GLN A 57 3.75 22.82 16.62
N LEU A 58 4.79 22.05 16.97
CA LEU A 58 6.01 21.92 16.17
C LEU A 58 6.08 20.62 15.35
N TRP A 59 5.00 19.86 15.29
CA TRP A 59 4.93 18.61 14.54
C TRP A 59 5.30 18.73 13.05
N PRO A 60 5.02 19.86 12.32
CA PRO A 60 5.45 19.96 10.93
C PRO A 60 6.96 19.91 10.76
N ALA A 61 7.71 20.55 11.66
CA ALA A 61 9.16 20.51 11.63
C ALA A 61 9.69 19.12 12.01
N ALA A 62 9.14 18.50 13.03
CA ALA A 62 9.51 17.15 13.45
C ALA A 62 9.29 16.13 12.34
N THR A 63 8.13 16.16 11.71
CA THR A 63 7.76 15.25 10.62
C THR A 63 8.64 15.46 9.39
N LEU A 64 8.91 16.71 9.04
CA LEU A 64 9.77 17.03 7.89
C LEU A 64 11.22 16.58 8.13
N ALA A 65 11.78 16.83 9.31
CA ALA A 65 13.12 16.37 9.65
C ALA A 65 13.24 14.84 9.59
N GLU A 66 12.27 14.14 10.12
CA GLU A 66 12.18 12.68 10.06
C GLU A 66 12.12 12.16 8.62
N HIS A 67 11.28 12.77 7.80
CA HIS A 67 11.15 12.43 6.38
C HIS A 67 12.47 12.64 5.61
N ARG A 68 13.12 13.78 5.81
CA ARG A 68 14.41 14.09 5.14
C ARG A 68 15.52 13.14 5.56
N LEU A 69 15.59 12.78 6.85
CA LEU A 69 16.51 11.76 7.35
C LEU A 69 16.27 10.41 6.68
N ALA A 70 15.03 9.97 6.68
CA ALA A 70 14.66 8.69 6.08
C ALA A 70 15.00 8.64 4.58
N LEU A 71 14.75 9.74 3.86
CA LEU A 71 14.89 9.79 2.41
C LEU A 71 16.35 10.03 1.96
N TYR A 72 17.07 10.92 2.61
CA TYR A 72 18.37 11.40 2.16
C TYR A 72 19.54 11.10 3.10
N GLY A 73 19.30 10.81 4.37
CA GLY A 73 20.35 10.54 5.33
C GLY A 73 21.19 9.33 4.94
N GLU A 74 22.45 9.31 5.36
CA GLU A 74 23.24 8.09 5.25
C GLU A 74 22.51 6.94 5.96
N SER A 75 22.71 5.71 5.50
CA SER A 75 21.94 4.55 5.99
C SER A 75 21.92 4.41 7.52
N SER A 76 23.03 4.71 8.19
CA SER A 76 23.11 4.69 9.66
C SER A 76 22.18 5.72 10.32
N TRP A 77 22.01 6.89 9.71
CA TRP A 77 21.10 7.93 10.20
C TRP A 77 19.66 7.71 9.77
N ALA A 78 19.46 7.30 8.52
CA ALA A 78 18.12 6.98 8.00
C ALA A 78 17.43 5.89 8.81
N CYS A 79 18.15 4.84 9.21
CA CYS A 79 17.60 3.75 10.00
C CYS A 79 17.20 4.17 11.43
N ARG A 80 17.75 5.24 11.95
CA ARG A 80 17.42 5.73 13.30
C ARG A 80 15.99 6.23 13.44
N VAL A 81 15.38 6.72 12.36
CA VAL A 81 13.98 7.16 12.41
C VAL A 81 12.99 6.01 12.51
N LEU A 82 13.45 4.78 12.35
CA LEU A 82 12.64 3.56 12.47
C LEU A 82 12.56 3.02 13.91
N ASP A 83 13.16 3.70 14.89
CA ASP A 83 13.10 3.33 16.30
C ASP A 83 11.71 3.51 16.91
N GLU A 84 10.89 4.37 16.34
CA GLU A 84 9.52 4.68 16.76
C GLU A 84 8.54 4.59 15.59
N GLU A 85 7.26 4.49 15.91
CA GLU A 85 6.23 4.57 14.88
C GLU A 85 6.17 5.97 14.28
N SER A 86 5.87 6.04 12.98
CA SER A 86 5.70 7.31 12.28
C SER A 86 4.53 8.10 12.87
N GLY A 87 4.72 9.40 13.01
CA GLY A 87 3.70 10.32 13.51
C GLY A 87 2.46 10.36 12.63
N ARG A 88 1.37 10.87 13.19
CA ARG A 88 0.07 11.00 12.52
C ARG A 88 0.12 11.75 11.19
N PHE A 89 1.06 12.68 11.05
CA PHE A 89 1.20 13.54 9.89
C PHE A 89 2.36 13.14 8.98
N ALA A 90 2.87 11.92 9.12
CA ALA A 90 3.93 11.42 8.26
C ALA A 90 3.49 11.39 6.79
N ILE A 91 4.41 11.72 5.89
CA ILE A 91 4.16 11.75 4.43
C ILE A 91 3.86 10.33 3.94
N GLY A 92 4.58 9.35 4.47
CA GLY A 92 4.34 7.94 4.20
C GLY A 92 4.97 7.06 5.27
N PRO A 93 4.79 5.72 5.18
CA PRO A 93 5.45 4.81 6.09
C PRO A 93 6.96 4.97 5.99
N LEU A 94 7.63 5.18 7.12
CA LEU A 94 9.09 5.42 7.12
C LEU A 94 9.87 4.23 6.57
N THR A 95 9.35 3.02 6.71
CA THR A 95 9.93 1.81 6.11
C THR A 95 9.96 1.89 4.57
N GLU A 96 8.95 2.47 3.97
CA GLU A 96 8.91 2.70 2.52
C GLU A 96 9.80 3.88 2.11
N VAL A 97 9.79 4.97 2.89
CA VAL A 97 10.63 6.15 2.62
C VAL A 97 12.11 5.79 2.66
N VAL A 98 12.54 5.09 3.72
CA VAL A 98 13.93 4.62 3.86
C VAL A 98 14.32 3.70 2.70
N ALA A 99 13.41 2.85 2.27
CA ALA A 99 13.68 1.88 1.21
C ALA A 99 13.88 2.52 -0.18
N GLN A 100 13.46 3.76 -0.40
CA GLN A 100 13.52 4.35 -1.74
C GLN A 100 14.95 4.55 -2.25
N ASN A 101 15.83 5.16 -1.46
CA ASN A 101 17.14 5.64 -1.92
C ASN A 101 18.33 4.86 -1.33
N HIS A 102 18.07 3.79 -0.61
CA HIS A 102 19.13 3.03 0.07
C HIS A 102 19.08 1.57 -0.36
N ALA A 103 20.23 1.00 -0.66
CA ALA A 103 20.34 -0.43 -0.96
C ALA A 103 20.22 -1.26 0.32
N TRP A 104 19.68 -2.47 0.20
CA TRP A 104 19.54 -3.38 1.34
C TRP A 104 20.87 -3.66 2.04
N ILE A 105 21.95 -3.85 1.28
CA ILE A 105 23.27 -4.13 1.82
C ILE A 105 23.78 -3.01 2.75
N ASP A 106 23.37 -1.77 2.49
CA ASP A 106 23.74 -0.62 3.30
C ASP A 106 22.83 -0.43 4.51
N LEU A 107 21.56 -0.83 4.38
CA LEU A 107 20.56 -0.69 5.45
C LEU A 107 20.65 -1.82 6.48
N ALA A 108 20.87 -3.05 6.04
CA ALA A 108 20.77 -4.24 6.87
C ALA A 108 21.65 -4.20 8.13
N PRO A 109 22.90 -3.70 8.09
CA PRO A 109 23.73 -3.60 9.29
C PRO A 109 23.18 -2.66 10.38
N HIS A 110 22.29 -1.74 10.01
CA HIS A 110 21.74 -0.72 10.91
C HIS A 110 20.28 -1.01 11.34
N LEU A 111 19.71 -2.11 10.87
CA LEU A 111 18.34 -2.50 11.18
C LEU A 111 18.34 -3.65 12.19
N PRO A 112 17.87 -3.42 13.43
CA PRO A 112 17.72 -4.50 14.39
C PRO A 112 16.61 -5.48 13.96
N HIS A 113 16.72 -6.72 14.42
CA HIS A 113 15.67 -7.71 14.18
C HIS A 113 14.30 -7.18 14.65
N GLY A 114 13.28 -7.46 13.88
CA GLY A 114 11.92 -7.03 14.18
C GLY A 114 11.11 -6.72 12.94
N PRO A 115 9.82 -6.36 13.12
CA PRO A 115 8.91 -6.12 11.99
C PRO A 115 9.36 -5.01 11.06
N ARG A 116 9.96 -3.94 11.57
CA ARG A 116 10.41 -2.81 10.74
C ARG A 116 11.53 -3.21 9.78
N ARG A 117 12.47 -4.02 10.24
CA ARG A 117 13.50 -4.62 9.37
C ARG A 117 12.86 -5.42 8.24
N SER A 118 11.90 -6.26 8.57
CA SER A 118 11.20 -7.08 7.58
C SER A 118 10.42 -6.22 6.57
N PHE A 119 9.73 -5.18 7.01
CA PHE A 119 9.03 -4.26 6.10
C PHE A 119 9.97 -3.55 5.14
N VAL A 120 11.12 -3.09 5.62
CA VAL A 120 12.16 -2.49 4.75
C VAL A 120 12.65 -3.51 3.73
N ALA A 121 12.85 -4.75 4.15
CA ALA A 121 13.26 -5.84 3.25
C ALA A 121 12.20 -6.10 2.16
N TYR A 122 10.92 -6.19 2.53
CA TYR A 122 9.83 -6.31 1.55
C TYR A 122 9.82 -5.15 0.56
N GLU A 123 9.97 -3.93 1.04
CA GLU A 123 10.00 -2.73 0.19
C GLU A 123 11.21 -2.74 -0.76
N ARG A 124 12.37 -3.15 -0.29
CA ARG A 124 13.57 -3.26 -1.12
C ARG A 124 13.43 -4.34 -2.19
N ALA A 125 12.87 -5.49 -1.82
CA ALA A 125 12.63 -6.57 -2.77
C ALA A 125 11.69 -6.15 -3.91
N LEU A 126 10.65 -5.35 -3.59
CA LEU A 126 9.73 -4.82 -4.60
C LEU A 126 10.40 -3.80 -5.54
N ARG A 127 11.50 -3.20 -5.12
CA ARG A 127 12.30 -2.28 -5.94
C ARG A 127 13.38 -3.01 -6.75
N GLY A 128 13.39 -4.34 -6.71
CA GLY A 128 14.32 -5.17 -7.47
C GLY A 128 15.63 -5.47 -6.77
N ASP A 129 15.75 -5.15 -5.48
CA ASP A 129 16.94 -5.46 -4.71
C ASP A 129 16.97 -6.92 -4.26
N VAL A 130 18.17 -7.43 -4.04
CA VAL A 130 18.38 -8.78 -3.49
C VAL A 130 18.43 -8.68 -1.96
N VAL A 131 17.48 -9.32 -1.32
CA VAL A 131 17.38 -9.42 0.14
C VAL A 131 17.65 -10.87 0.54
N GLY A 132 18.57 -11.08 1.48
CA GLY A 132 18.95 -12.43 1.91
C GLY A 132 17.85 -13.15 2.70
N ASP A 133 18.10 -14.42 2.98
CA ASP A 133 17.13 -15.34 3.62
C ASP A 133 16.93 -15.07 5.13
N GLU A 134 17.65 -14.10 5.70
CA GLU A 134 17.63 -13.77 7.13
C GLU A 134 16.54 -12.78 7.53
N VAL A 135 15.43 -12.77 6.81
CA VAL A 135 14.33 -11.85 7.03
C VAL A 135 13.08 -12.62 7.39
N ASP A 136 12.46 -12.24 8.52
CA ASP A 136 11.20 -12.84 8.93
C ASP A 136 10.06 -12.42 7.99
N GLU A 137 9.27 -13.38 7.54
CA GLU A 137 8.12 -13.16 6.67
C GLU A 137 6.91 -12.67 7.48
N VAL A 138 7.01 -11.45 8.02
CA VAL A 138 6.00 -10.88 8.93
C VAL A 138 4.63 -10.66 8.28
N LEU A 139 4.59 -10.62 6.95
CA LEU A 139 3.33 -10.53 6.18
C LEU A 139 2.79 -11.90 5.74
N ASP A 140 3.42 -12.99 6.17
CA ASP A 140 3.02 -14.36 5.83
C ASP A 140 3.04 -14.68 4.33
N ILE A 141 3.82 -13.92 3.57
CA ILE A 141 4.11 -14.16 2.15
C ILE A 141 5.62 -14.07 1.92
N PRO A 142 6.16 -14.69 0.85
CA PRO A 142 7.58 -14.59 0.55
C PRO A 142 8.05 -13.15 0.38
N VAL A 143 9.25 -12.82 0.88
CA VAL A 143 9.83 -11.48 0.70
C VAL A 143 10.12 -11.20 -0.77
N PRO A 144 10.82 -12.07 -1.54
CA PRO A 144 11.03 -11.79 -2.94
C PRO A 144 9.74 -11.97 -3.75
N PRO A 145 9.47 -11.08 -4.72
CA PRO A 145 8.39 -11.27 -5.66
C PRO A 145 8.55 -12.59 -6.44
N GLN A 146 7.44 -13.25 -6.72
CA GLN A 146 7.40 -14.48 -7.49
C GLN A 146 7.40 -14.20 -9.00
N ASP A 147 7.74 -15.16 -9.83
CA ASP A 147 7.82 -15.00 -11.28
C ASP A 147 6.52 -14.56 -11.93
N TRP A 148 5.38 -14.94 -11.35
CA TRP A 148 4.05 -14.59 -11.85
C TRP A 148 3.58 -13.21 -11.38
N GLU A 149 4.28 -12.58 -10.45
CA GLU A 149 3.90 -11.24 -9.96
C GLU A 149 4.29 -10.16 -10.96
N PRO A 150 3.51 -9.08 -11.06
CA PRO A 150 3.84 -7.95 -11.92
C PRO A 150 4.92 -7.07 -11.29
N SER A 151 5.41 -6.09 -12.06
CA SER A 151 6.04 -4.92 -11.47
C SER A 151 4.98 -4.08 -10.78
N TYR A 152 5.13 -3.88 -9.48
CA TYR A 152 4.16 -3.12 -8.69
C TYR A 152 4.39 -1.61 -8.82
N PRO A 153 3.30 -0.80 -8.72
CA PRO A 153 3.45 0.65 -8.61
C PRO A 153 4.24 1.03 -7.37
N MET A 154 5.32 1.76 -7.56
CA MET A 154 6.19 2.21 -6.47
C MET A 154 5.94 3.67 -6.16
N ALA A 155 5.92 4.00 -4.88
CA ALA A 155 5.86 5.38 -4.44
C ALA A 155 7.17 6.10 -4.77
N GLU A 156 7.10 7.32 -5.26
CA GLU A 156 8.21 8.24 -5.38
C GLU A 156 8.05 9.39 -4.39
N TYR A 157 8.91 9.39 -3.37
CA TYR A 157 8.95 10.45 -2.37
C TYR A 157 9.87 11.57 -2.82
N ASN A 158 9.45 12.79 -2.59
CA ASN A 158 10.25 13.99 -2.72
C ASN A 158 10.36 14.70 -1.37
N ASP A 159 10.89 15.92 -1.35
CA ASP A 159 11.14 16.67 -0.11
C ASP A 159 9.89 16.86 0.76
N PHE A 160 8.71 16.94 0.15
CA PHE A 160 7.47 17.31 0.83
C PHE A 160 6.30 16.36 0.60
N GLY A 161 6.41 15.42 -0.31
CA GLY A 161 5.26 14.63 -0.72
C GLY A 161 5.62 13.29 -1.33
N VAL A 162 4.61 12.68 -1.93
CA VAL A 162 4.70 11.37 -2.56
C VAL A 162 3.85 11.34 -3.83
N GLU A 163 4.35 10.66 -4.85
CA GLU A 163 3.61 10.35 -6.07
C GLU A 163 3.57 8.84 -6.26
N CYS A 164 2.38 8.31 -6.51
CA CYS A 164 2.16 6.91 -6.85
C CYS A 164 0.88 6.80 -7.69
N PRO A 165 0.97 7.09 -9.00
CA PRO A 165 -0.20 7.06 -9.86
C PRO A 165 -0.74 5.63 -10.02
N SER A 166 -2.05 5.51 -10.26
CA SER A 166 -2.69 4.25 -10.58
C SER A 166 -2.03 3.61 -11.81
N PRO A 167 -1.84 2.28 -11.81
CA PRO A 167 -1.28 1.59 -12.95
C PRO A 167 -2.23 1.49 -14.14
N LEU A 168 -3.52 1.82 -13.96
CA LEU A 168 -4.54 1.67 -14.96
C LEU A 168 -4.56 2.87 -15.91
N ASP A 169 -4.37 2.62 -17.20
CA ASP A 169 -4.55 3.59 -18.27
C ASP A 169 -5.79 3.23 -19.08
N THR A 170 -6.92 3.86 -18.76
CA THR A 170 -8.22 3.56 -19.38
C THR A 170 -8.29 3.91 -20.86
N ALA A 171 -7.43 4.81 -21.33
CA ALA A 171 -7.39 5.22 -22.76
C ALA A 171 -6.86 4.11 -23.68
N ARG A 172 -6.12 3.16 -23.15
CA ARG A 172 -5.55 2.03 -23.91
C ARG A 172 -6.42 0.78 -23.91
N LEU A 173 -7.56 0.82 -23.24
CA LEU A 173 -8.45 -0.36 -23.07
C LEU A 173 -9.47 -0.40 -24.17
N GLU A 174 -9.83 -1.62 -24.57
CA GLU A 174 -10.89 -1.89 -25.53
C GLU A 174 -12.19 -2.16 -24.77
N TRP A 175 -13.13 -1.22 -24.87
CA TRP A 175 -14.37 -1.21 -24.12
C TRP A 175 -15.52 -1.85 -24.89
N HIS A 176 -16.31 -2.66 -24.20
CA HIS A 176 -17.52 -3.29 -24.71
C HIS A 176 -18.68 -3.05 -23.75
N ASP A 177 -19.85 -2.76 -24.28
CA ASP A 177 -21.06 -2.64 -23.45
C ASP A 177 -21.41 -3.97 -22.79
N ILE A 178 -21.88 -3.90 -21.55
CA ILE A 178 -22.38 -5.10 -20.87
C ILE A 178 -23.70 -5.55 -21.47
N ASP A 179 -24.08 -6.82 -21.27
CA ASP A 179 -25.34 -7.37 -21.72
C ASP A 179 -26.53 -6.68 -21.03
N ASP A 180 -27.61 -6.45 -21.76
CA ASP A 180 -28.83 -5.83 -21.22
C ASP A 180 -29.58 -6.77 -20.27
N GLU A 181 -29.54 -8.08 -20.54
CA GLU A 181 -30.20 -9.12 -19.76
C GLU A 181 -29.23 -9.76 -18.78
N SER A 182 -29.74 -10.13 -17.61
CA SER A 182 -28.95 -10.82 -16.59
C SER A 182 -29.67 -12.08 -16.12
N ASP A 183 -28.93 -13.14 -15.93
CA ASP A 183 -29.37 -14.39 -15.35
C ASP A 183 -28.27 -14.90 -14.40
N PHE A 184 -28.47 -14.75 -13.11
CA PHE A 184 -27.49 -15.12 -12.11
C PHE A 184 -28.12 -15.53 -10.80
N GLU A 185 -27.37 -16.31 -10.01
CA GLU A 185 -27.70 -16.60 -8.63
C GLU A 185 -26.70 -15.89 -7.72
N PRO A 186 -27.14 -15.06 -6.76
CA PRO A 186 -26.26 -14.48 -5.76
C PRO A 186 -25.61 -15.56 -4.90
N ILE A 187 -24.34 -15.38 -4.58
CA ILE A 187 -23.58 -16.23 -3.68
C ILE A 187 -23.15 -15.38 -2.49
N ASP A 188 -23.44 -15.86 -1.28
CA ASP A 188 -22.95 -15.23 -0.07
C ASP A 188 -21.49 -15.62 0.15
N ASP A 189 -20.59 -14.67 -0.01
CA ASP A 189 -19.15 -14.88 0.19
C ASP A 189 -18.59 -13.80 1.12
N PRO A 190 -18.62 -14.05 2.43
CA PRO A 190 -18.12 -13.08 3.41
C PRO A 190 -16.61 -12.85 3.33
N TRP A 191 -15.85 -13.82 2.79
CA TRP A 191 -14.41 -13.66 2.66
C TRP A 191 -14.02 -12.63 1.60
N VAL A 192 -14.71 -12.61 0.47
CA VAL A 192 -14.50 -11.60 -0.58
C VAL A 192 -14.82 -10.20 -0.04
N ASP A 193 -15.95 -10.04 0.65
CA ASP A 193 -16.33 -8.75 1.25
C ASP A 193 -15.30 -8.27 2.28
N ARG A 194 -14.87 -9.14 3.17
CA ARG A 194 -13.84 -8.81 4.19
C ARG A 194 -12.50 -8.48 3.56
N ALA A 195 -12.09 -9.22 2.53
CA ALA A 195 -10.83 -8.97 1.83
C ALA A 195 -10.84 -7.61 1.13
N LEU A 196 -11.97 -7.24 0.50
CA LEU A 196 -12.12 -5.92 -0.11
C LEU A 196 -12.08 -4.80 0.95
N ARG A 197 -12.76 -4.97 2.07
CA ARG A 197 -12.75 -3.99 3.16
C ARG A 197 -11.35 -3.83 3.77
N SER A 198 -10.60 -4.91 3.89
CA SER A 198 -9.20 -4.87 4.32
C SER A 198 -8.31 -4.16 3.30
N LEU A 199 -8.50 -4.45 2.02
CA LEU A 199 -7.74 -3.86 0.92
C LEU A 199 -7.81 -2.33 0.93
N VAL A 200 -8.98 -1.77 1.14
CA VAL A 200 -9.23 -0.32 1.09
C VAL A 200 -9.61 0.26 2.46
N GLU A 201 -9.19 -0.38 3.54
CA GLU A 201 -9.55 0.02 4.89
C GLU A 201 -9.30 1.51 5.18
N PRO A 202 -8.14 2.11 4.82
CA PRO A 202 -7.95 3.54 5.04
C PRO A 202 -8.91 4.43 4.28
N TRP A 203 -9.41 3.99 3.13
CA TRP A 203 -10.36 4.77 2.32
C TRP A 203 -11.70 4.90 3.04
N THR A 204 -12.15 3.83 3.69
CA THR A 204 -13.48 3.78 4.32
C THR A 204 -13.47 4.23 5.78
N SER A 205 -12.39 3.97 6.52
CA SER A 205 -12.32 4.31 7.95
C SER A 205 -11.76 5.70 8.23
N SER A 206 -10.89 6.21 7.36
CA SER A 206 -10.16 7.47 7.58
C SER A 206 -10.35 8.50 6.46
N SER A 207 -11.22 8.21 5.51
CA SER A 207 -11.53 9.06 4.37
C SER A 207 -13.01 8.91 4.00
N ASN A 208 -13.42 9.39 2.84
CA ASN A 208 -14.82 9.43 2.40
C ASN A 208 -15.19 8.26 1.47
N GLY A 209 -14.42 7.18 1.55
CA GLY A 209 -14.57 6.05 0.66
C GLY A 209 -15.66 5.08 1.03
N ARG A 210 -16.05 4.29 0.04
CA ARG A 210 -16.95 3.15 0.20
C ARG A 210 -16.44 1.95 -0.58
N ALA A 211 -16.86 0.76 -0.16
CA ALA A 211 -16.50 -0.50 -0.80
C ALA A 211 -17.72 -1.43 -0.86
N GLU A 212 -17.93 -2.04 -2.02
CA GLU A 212 -19.00 -3.01 -2.26
C GLU A 212 -18.46 -4.18 -3.09
N SER A 213 -18.86 -5.37 -2.73
CA SER A 213 -18.54 -6.57 -3.51
C SER A 213 -19.77 -7.43 -3.74
N VAL A 214 -19.78 -8.16 -4.83
CA VAL A 214 -20.77 -9.19 -5.11
C VAL A 214 -20.08 -10.42 -5.67
N VAL A 215 -20.64 -11.58 -5.37
CA VAL A 215 -20.25 -12.86 -5.95
C VAL A 215 -21.52 -13.50 -6.51
N VAL A 216 -21.46 -13.96 -7.75
CA VAL A 216 -22.60 -14.57 -8.43
C VAL A 216 -22.16 -15.83 -9.17
N ALA A 217 -23.08 -16.78 -9.31
CA ALA A 217 -22.98 -17.81 -10.34
C ALA A 217 -23.51 -17.20 -11.63
N GLY A 218 -22.61 -16.75 -12.50
CA GLY A 218 -22.94 -16.01 -13.71
C GLY A 218 -21.72 -15.41 -14.39
N SER A 219 -21.97 -14.61 -15.42
CA SER A 219 -20.94 -13.93 -16.20
C SER A 219 -20.41 -12.67 -15.52
N ALA A 220 -19.38 -12.06 -16.13
CA ALA A 220 -18.90 -10.75 -15.73
C ALA A 220 -19.99 -9.67 -15.80
N SER A 221 -20.79 -9.66 -16.86
CA SER A 221 -21.97 -8.76 -16.97
C SER A 221 -22.97 -9.00 -15.85
N ASP A 222 -23.25 -10.26 -15.51
CA ASP A 222 -24.15 -10.62 -14.42
C ASP A 222 -23.66 -10.09 -13.07
N ALA A 223 -22.36 -10.16 -12.82
CA ALA A 223 -21.76 -9.61 -11.58
C ALA A 223 -21.99 -8.09 -11.48
N LEU A 224 -21.86 -7.35 -12.59
CA LEU A 224 -22.14 -5.92 -12.61
C LEU A 224 -23.62 -5.62 -12.38
N HIS A 225 -24.53 -6.39 -12.96
CA HIS A 225 -25.96 -6.27 -12.69
C HIS A 225 -26.29 -6.51 -11.22
N ALA A 226 -25.66 -7.52 -10.61
CA ALA A 226 -25.81 -7.80 -9.19
C ALA A 226 -25.31 -6.66 -8.29
N LEU A 227 -24.29 -5.93 -8.76
CA LEU A 227 -23.77 -4.74 -8.07
C LEU A 227 -24.70 -3.51 -8.25
N GLY A 228 -25.75 -3.61 -9.07
CA GLY A 228 -26.68 -2.53 -9.34
C GLY A 228 -26.34 -1.69 -10.58
N ILE A 229 -25.35 -2.11 -11.36
CA ILE A 229 -24.94 -1.41 -12.58
C ILE A 229 -25.68 -2.03 -13.75
N ARG A 230 -26.64 -1.30 -14.29
CA ARG A 230 -27.45 -1.77 -15.42
C ARG A 230 -26.89 -1.39 -16.78
N ARG A 231 -26.18 -0.26 -16.83
CA ARG A 231 -25.50 0.23 -18.03
C ARG A 231 -24.07 0.51 -17.68
N GLY A 232 -23.18 -0.13 -18.38
CA GLY A 232 -21.76 0.03 -18.16
C GLY A 232 -20.98 -0.65 -19.27
N ARG A 233 -19.68 -0.56 -19.15
CA ARG A 233 -18.75 -1.16 -20.12
C ARG A 233 -17.71 -1.99 -19.38
N LEU A 234 -17.23 -3.02 -20.04
CA LEU A 234 -16.14 -3.88 -19.60
C LEU A 234 -14.98 -3.79 -20.56
N ALA A 235 -13.79 -3.78 -20.04
CA ALA A 235 -12.55 -3.91 -20.80
C ALA A 235 -11.66 -4.98 -20.17
N ALA A 236 -11.23 -5.94 -20.96
CA ALA A 236 -10.30 -6.97 -20.50
C ALA A 236 -8.97 -6.35 -20.10
N ILE A 237 -8.40 -6.82 -19.01
CA ILE A 237 -7.09 -6.44 -18.55
C ILE A 237 -6.24 -7.67 -18.26
N ASP A 238 -4.93 -7.55 -18.38
CA ASP A 238 -4.02 -8.64 -18.05
C ASP A 238 -4.05 -8.97 -16.55
N PRO A 239 -3.84 -10.23 -16.17
CA PRO A 239 -3.76 -10.62 -14.75
C PRO A 239 -2.73 -9.80 -13.96
N GLY A 240 -1.57 -9.53 -14.54
CA GLY A 240 -0.54 -8.70 -13.90
C GLY A 240 -1.02 -7.28 -13.61
N LEU A 241 -1.77 -6.67 -14.53
CA LEU A 241 -2.36 -5.34 -14.31
C LEU A 241 -3.42 -5.38 -13.20
N ALA A 242 -4.26 -6.42 -13.16
CA ALA A 242 -5.22 -6.60 -12.08
C ALA A 242 -4.53 -6.67 -10.72
N MET A 243 -3.48 -7.45 -10.62
CA MET A 243 -2.67 -7.59 -9.39
C MET A 243 -2.02 -6.28 -8.98
N ALA A 244 -1.41 -5.58 -9.94
CA ALA A 244 -0.78 -4.28 -9.69
C ALA A 244 -1.80 -3.24 -9.21
N TRP A 245 -3.00 -3.25 -9.78
CA TRP A 245 -4.07 -2.34 -9.39
C TRP A 245 -4.58 -2.63 -7.97
N LEU A 246 -4.80 -3.89 -7.63
CA LEU A 246 -5.15 -4.30 -6.27
C LEU A 246 -4.08 -3.86 -5.26
N ALA A 247 -2.81 -4.08 -5.57
CA ALA A 247 -1.71 -3.68 -4.71
C ALA A 247 -1.62 -2.15 -4.55
N TRP A 248 -1.86 -1.40 -5.63
CA TRP A 248 -1.93 0.06 -5.57
C TRP A 248 -3.03 0.53 -4.60
N CYS A 249 -4.22 -0.08 -4.69
CA CYS A 249 -5.31 0.22 -3.77
C CYS A 249 -4.94 -0.10 -2.33
N GLY A 250 -4.34 -1.26 -2.10
CA GLY A 250 -3.94 -1.73 -0.76
C GLY A 250 -2.83 -0.90 -0.13
N ALA A 251 -1.99 -0.27 -0.94
CA ALA A 251 -0.92 0.62 -0.47
C ALA A 251 -1.40 2.03 -0.17
N SER A 252 -2.44 2.49 -0.85
CA SER A 252 -2.92 3.87 -0.82
C SER A 252 -3.76 4.16 0.43
N GLY A 253 -3.62 5.35 0.96
CA GLY A 253 -4.51 5.89 1.99
C GLY A 253 -5.81 6.47 1.45
N GLY A 254 -6.02 6.46 0.13
CA GLY A 254 -7.11 7.18 -0.50
C GLY A 254 -6.87 8.69 -0.46
N ALA A 255 -7.95 9.47 -0.46
CA ALA A 255 -7.86 10.93 -0.50
C ALA A 255 -7.34 11.53 0.82
N HIS A 256 -7.72 10.98 1.97
CA HIS A 256 -7.43 11.57 3.28
C HIS A 256 -6.87 10.58 4.31
N GLY A 257 -6.80 9.30 3.99
CA GLY A 257 -6.22 8.29 4.87
C GLY A 257 -4.70 8.25 4.77
N ARG A 258 -4.09 7.44 5.65
CA ARG A 258 -2.63 7.24 5.65
C ARG A 258 -2.25 6.16 4.64
N ARG A 259 -1.23 6.45 3.84
CA ARG A 259 -0.63 5.45 2.98
C ARG A 259 -0.03 4.32 3.82
N ARG A 260 -0.26 3.07 3.42
CA ARG A 260 0.27 1.87 4.10
C ARG A 260 1.59 1.38 3.51
N GLY A 261 1.88 1.70 2.27
CA GLY A 261 3.09 1.29 1.57
C GLY A 261 2.91 0.10 0.65
N ALA A 262 3.86 -0.07 -0.27
CA ALA A 262 3.77 -1.09 -1.32
C ALA A 262 3.83 -2.52 -0.77
N ALA A 263 4.59 -2.77 0.30
CA ALA A 263 4.66 -4.11 0.91
C ALA A 263 3.29 -4.55 1.44
N THR A 264 2.60 -3.69 2.17
CA THR A 264 1.23 -3.96 2.65
C THR A 264 0.27 -4.10 1.47
N GLY A 265 0.40 -3.25 0.46
CA GLY A 265 -0.43 -3.34 -0.75
C GLY A 265 -0.30 -4.67 -1.46
N ARG A 266 0.94 -5.17 -1.59
CA ARG A 266 1.20 -6.51 -2.16
C ARG A 266 0.53 -7.61 -1.34
N PHE A 267 0.67 -7.58 -0.03
CA PHE A 267 0.01 -8.56 0.85
C PHE A 267 -1.51 -8.53 0.69
N GLU A 268 -2.12 -7.35 0.71
CA GLU A 268 -3.57 -7.20 0.55
C GLU A 268 -4.05 -7.70 -0.82
N ALA A 269 -3.25 -7.51 -1.87
CA ALA A 269 -3.55 -8.07 -3.19
C ALA A 269 -3.51 -9.60 -3.17
N TRP A 270 -2.50 -10.21 -2.55
CA TRP A 270 -2.43 -11.66 -2.38
C TRP A 270 -3.66 -12.19 -1.63
N TRP A 271 -4.04 -11.54 -0.55
CA TRP A 271 -5.20 -11.92 0.26
C TRP A 271 -6.51 -11.80 -0.53
N MET A 272 -6.66 -10.72 -1.31
CA MET A 272 -7.84 -10.53 -2.17
C MET A 272 -7.96 -11.64 -3.22
N ILE A 273 -6.86 -12.01 -3.85
CA ILE A 273 -6.84 -13.11 -4.84
C ILE A 273 -7.15 -14.44 -4.16
N ALA A 274 -6.61 -14.68 -2.96
CA ALA A 274 -6.96 -15.86 -2.19
C ALA A 274 -8.46 -15.93 -1.88
N ALA A 275 -9.06 -14.82 -1.50
CA ALA A 275 -10.50 -14.77 -1.23
C ALA A 275 -11.32 -15.04 -2.48
N ILE A 276 -10.97 -14.44 -3.60
CA ILE A 276 -11.62 -14.67 -4.90
C ILE A 276 -11.51 -16.14 -5.31
N GLY A 277 -10.35 -16.76 -5.11
CA GLY A 277 -10.09 -18.15 -5.44
C GLY A 277 -10.56 -19.18 -4.41
N GLY A 278 -11.15 -18.75 -3.29
CA GLY A 278 -11.63 -19.64 -2.23
C GLY A 278 -10.51 -20.30 -1.42
N LEU A 279 -9.35 -19.67 -1.29
CA LEU A 279 -8.15 -20.22 -0.65
C LEU A 279 -7.93 -19.72 0.79
N THR A 280 -8.78 -18.86 1.30
CA THR A 280 -8.56 -18.22 2.61
C THR A 280 -8.53 -19.21 3.77
N ASP A 281 -9.37 -20.22 3.76
CA ASP A 281 -9.40 -21.26 4.79
C ASP A 281 -8.16 -22.18 4.75
N ASP A 282 -7.54 -22.31 3.59
CA ASP A 282 -6.38 -23.19 3.36
C ASP A 282 -5.05 -22.42 3.35
N TRP A 283 -5.08 -21.11 3.60
CA TRP A 283 -3.91 -20.24 3.55
C TRP A 283 -2.74 -20.74 4.40
N ASP A 284 -3.00 -21.05 5.66
CA ASP A 284 -1.96 -21.50 6.60
C ASP A 284 -1.38 -22.86 6.20
N GLU A 285 -2.23 -23.79 5.75
CA GLU A 285 -1.80 -25.09 5.27
C GLU A 285 -0.92 -24.97 4.02
N PHE A 286 -1.32 -24.19 3.04
CA PHE A 286 -0.52 -23.96 1.83
C PHE A 286 0.79 -23.24 2.15
N ARG A 287 0.78 -22.33 3.08
CA ARG A 287 2.00 -21.64 3.52
C ARG A 287 2.98 -22.62 4.19
N GLU A 288 2.50 -23.47 5.08
CA GLU A 288 3.32 -24.45 5.79
C GLU A 288 3.96 -25.48 4.86
N CYS A 289 3.28 -25.90 3.82
CA CYS A 289 3.81 -26.85 2.85
C CYS A 289 4.54 -26.19 1.66
N GLY A 290 4.65 -24.86 1.64
CA GLY A 290 5.37 -24.13 0.60
C GLY A 290 4.63 -23.98 -0.73
N GLU A 291 3.32 -24.22 -0.76
CA GLU A 291 2.50 -24.19 -1.98
C GLU A 291 1.71 -22.89 -2.16
N LEU A 292 1.70 -22.00 -1.17
CA LEU A 292 0.85 -20.79 -1.19
C LEU A 292 1.11 -19.92 -2.43
N ALA A 293 2.37 -19.65 -2.74
CA ALA A 293 2.72 -18.80 -3.87
C ALA A 293 2.22 -19.37 -5.20
N ASP A 294 2.37 -20.68 -5.41
CA ASP A 294 1.90 -21.36 -6.62
C ASP A 294 0.37 -21.35 -6.70
N GLU A 295 -0.32 -21.56 -5.59
CA GLU A 295 -1.78 -21.55 -5.51
C GLU A 295 -2.35 -20.15 -5.84
N ILE A 296 -1.79 -19.10 -5.25
CA ILE A 296 -2.19 -17.70 -5.53
C ILE A 296 -1.92 -17.35 -6.99
N GLY A 297 -0.72 -17.68 -7.48
CA GLY A 297 -0.35 -17.45 -8.88
C GLY A 297 -1.28 -18.16 -9.86
N SER A 298 -1.67 -19.40 -9.54
CA SER A 298 -2.62 -20.16 -10.36
C SER A 298 -3.99 -19.50 -10.43
N VAL A 299 -4.53 -19.02 -9.32
CA VAL A 299 -5.78 -18.25 -9.31
C VAL A 299 -5.66 -17.02 -10.19
N LEU A 300 -4.58 -16.26 -10.03
CA LEU A 300 -4.38 -15.02 -10.80
C LEU A 300 -4.38 -15.28 -12.30
N VAL A 301 -3.57 -16.22 -12.78
CA VAL A 301 -3.36 -16.45 -14.21
C VAL A 301 -4.52 -17.18 -14.88
N ASN A 302 -5.28 -17.97 -14.12
CA ASN A 302 -6.42 -18.74 -14.63
C ASN A 302 -7.75 -18.00 -14.54
N THR A 303 -7.78 -16.86 -13.89
CA THR A 303 -8.95 -15.98 -13.79
C THR A 303 -8.93 -14.97 -14.93
N GLN A 304 -10.09 -14.68 -15.48
CA GLN A 304 -10.26 -13.59 -16.43
C GLN A 304 -10.59 -12.31 -15.68
N TRP A 305 -9.91 -11.23 -16.03
CA TRP A 305 -10.01 -9.94 -15.35
C TRP A 305 -10.49 -8.85 -16.28
N TRP A 306 -11.37 -7.99 -15.78
CA TRP A 306 -11.85 -6.80 -16.48
C TRP A 306 -11.86 -5.59 -15.55
N CYS A 307 -11.61 -4.45 -16.16
CA CYS A 307 -11.99 -3.15 -15.60
C CYS A 307 -13.41 -2.84 -16.06
N PHE A 308 -14.20 -2.19 -15.23
CA PHE A 308 -15.51 -1.71 -15.64
C PHE A 308 -15.64 -0.19 -15.54
N ASP A 309 -16.51 0.37 -16.35
CA ASP A 309 -16.90 1.78 -16.38
C ASP A 309 -18.41 1.86 -16.17
N ASP A 310 -18.85 2.51 -15.09
CA ASP A 310 -20.24 2.75 -14.75
C ASP A 310 -20.69 4.20 -14.98
N GLY A 311 -19.83 5.01 -15.62
CA GLY A 311 -20.10 6.41 -15.91
C GLY A 311 -19.71 7.40 -14.83
N ASP A 312 -19.33 6.94 -13.63
CA ASP A 312 -18.84 7.81 -12.56
C ASP A 312 -17.44 8.36 -12.90
N ARG A 313 -17.29 9.67 -12.85
CA ARG A 313 -16.03 10.41 -13.12
C ARG A 313 -15.51 11.18 -11.91
N SER A 314 -16.19 11.05 -10.78
CA SER A 314 -15.95 11.90 -9.61
C SER A 314 -14.81 11.42 -8.71
N SER A 315 -14.35 10.17 -8.86
CA SER A 315 -13.36 9.56 -7.97
C SER A 315 -11.97 9.52 -8.59
N ALA A 316 -10.99 10.09 -7.88
CA ALA A 316 -9.57 9.95 -8.21
C ALA A 316 -9.00 8.61 -7.70
N TYR A 317 -9.53 8.09 -6.61
CA TYR A 317 -9.17 6.80 -6.03
C TYR A 317 -10.28 5.81 -6.32
N ARG A 318 -9.96 4.78 -7.11
CA ARG A 318 -10.97 3.86 -7.62
C ARG A 318 -10.42 2.47 -7.84
N LEU A 319 -11.25 1.49 -7.48
CA LEU A 319 -11.16 0.10 -7.91
C LEU A 319 -12.49 -0.27 -8.58
N SER A 320 -12.45 -0.68 -9.82
CA SER A 320 -13.61 -1.11 -10.61
C SER A 320 -13.22 -2.40 -11.34
N LEU A 321 -13.22 -3.51 -10.64
CA LEU A 321 -12.64 -4.76 -11.10
C LEU A 321 -13.69 -5.87 -11.13
N VAL A 322 -13.69 -6.66 -12.20
CA VAL A 322 -14.46 -7.90 -12.30
C VAL A 322 -13.53 -9.07 -12.56
N ALA A 323 -13.75 -10.13 -11.81
CA ALA A 323 -13.09 -11.42 -12.02
C ALA A 323 -14.11 -12.46 -12.48
N SER A 324 -13.72 -13.29 -13.41
CA SER A 324 -14.52 -14.45 -13.83
C SER A 324 -13.68 -15.70 -13.73
N LEU A 325 -14.16 -16.65 -12.92
CA LEU A 325 -13.51 -17.92 -12.70
C LEU A 325 -14.33 -19.02 -13.37
N ALA A 326 -13.66 -19.84 -14.19
CA ALA A 326 -14.27 -21.05 -14.70
C ALA A 326 -14.49 -22.04 -13.56
N ASP A 327 -15.53 -22.87 -13.66
CA ASP A 327 -15.68 -24.00 -12.74
C ASP A 327 -14.53 -24.97 -12.96
N ASP A 328 -13.91 -25.42 -11.85
CA ASP A 328 -12.77 -26.32 -11.85
C ASP A 328 -13.13 -27.78 -12.21
N ASP A 329 -14.40 -28.08 -12.41
CA ASP A 329 -14.84 -29.41 -12.84
C ASP A 329 -14.82 -29.56 -14.37
N PRO A 330 -13.77 -30.14 -14.96
CA PRO A 330 -13.69 -30.30 -16.43
C PRO A 330 -14.74 -31.27 -17.00
N GLU A 331 -15.42 -32.05 -16.15
CA GLU A 331 -16.49 -32.96 -16.57
C GLU A 331 -17.86 -32.30 -16.63
N ASN A 332 -18.00 -31.10 -16.06
CA ASN A 332 -19.26 -30.37 -16.02
C ASN A 332 -19.31 -29.29 -17.10
N GLU A 333 -19.67 -29.69 -18.33
CA GLU A 333 -19.84 -28.76 -19.47
C GLU A 333 -20.96 -27.73 -19.27
N SER A 334 -21.82 -27.93 -18.26
CA SER A 334 -22.92 -27.02 -17.93
C SER A 334 -22.60 -26.09 -16.72
N ALA A 335 -21.38 -26.11 -16.20
CA ALA A 335 -21.02 -25.31 -15.06
C ALA A 335 -21.03 -23.81 -15.39
N THR A 336 -21.79 -23.06 -14.60
CA THR A 336 -21.87 -21.61 -14.70
C THR A 336 -20.59 -21.02 -14.10
N PRO A 337 -19.93 -20.05 -14.76
CA PRO A 337 -18.78 -19.42 -14.19
C PRO A 337 -19.13 -18.63 -12.91
N LEU A 338 -18.13 -18.41 -12.07
CA LEU A 338 -18.25 -17.56 -10.93
C LEU A 338 -17.83 -16.15 -11.32
N GLY A 339 -18.71 -15.17 -11.10
CA GLY A 339 -18.42 -13.76 -11.32
C GLY A 339 -18.27 -13.01 -10.01
N VAL A 340 -17.19 -12.22 -9.90
CA VAL A 340 -16.91 -11.38 -8.73
C VAL A 340 -16.74 -9.95 -9.20
N ALA A 341 -17.51 -9.02 -8.64
CA ALA A 341 -17.35 -7.60 -8.91
C ALA A 341 -16.92 -6.86 -7.63
N LEU A 342 -15.89 -6.05 -7.76
CA LEU A 342 -15.33 -5.25 -6.69
C LEU A 342 -15.43 -3.78 -7.07
N LEU A 343 -16.03 -2.99 -6.19
CA LEU A 343 -16.12 -1.54 -6.34
C LEU A 343 -15.65 -0.87 -5.07
N ALA A 344 -14.63 -0.04 -5.19
CA ALA A 344 -14.21 0.86 -4.14
C ALA A 344 -13.95 2.24 -4.72
N ARG A 345 -14.35 3.28 -3.99
CA ARG A 345 -14.22 4.68 -4.41
C ARG A 345 -13.92 5.55 -3.21
N ASP A 346 -13.12 6.57 -3.43
CA ASP A 346 -12.87 7.60 -2.44
C ASP A 346 -12.83 8.98 -3.12
N HIS A 347 -13.28 10.00 -2.40
CA HIS A 347 -13.44 11.35 -2.91
C HIS A 347 -12.58 12.33 -2.14
N PRO A 348 -11.91 13.29 -2.84
CA PRO A 348 -11.12 14.31 -2.18
C PRO A 348 -11.97 15.38 -1.48
N SER A 349 -13.26 15.50 -1.84
CA SER A 349 -14.14 16.49 -1.22
C SER A 349 -14.83 15.96 0.03
N ILE A 350 -14.84 16.75 1.10
CA ILE A 350 -15.67 16.52 2.27
C ILE A 350 -17.08 16.97 1.95
N VAL A 351 -18.02 16.02 1.88
CA VAL A 351 -19.44 16.33 1.70
C VAL A 351 -20.13 16.21 3.03
#